data_46fb9aed3b970feabe82ca62646b85c2
#
_entry.id   46fb9aed3b970feabe82ca62646b85c2
#
_cell.length_a   1.000
_cell.length_b   1.000
_cell.length_c   1.000
_cell.angle_alpha   90.00
_cell.angle_beta   90.00
_cell.angle_gamma   90.00
#
_symmetry.space_group_name_H-M   'P 1'
#
loop_
_entity.id
_entity.type
_entity.pdbx_description
1 polymer ?
#
loop_
_entity_poly.entity_id
_entity_poly.type
_entity_poly.pdbx_seq_one_letter_code
_entity_poly.pdbx_strand_id
1 'polypeptide(L)'
;ITARKDELGFAAFTSAGMDGSSDWRFKTHLANLPIYYEYKADGIGTTDAIKGTYLNNYRQIWDLYINNATCEPTVLSTKTGDDAVAEFVSGKAAFYQNGTWAYGDVASLGDENIGMLPIYIGAEGEENQGLCTGTENYWCVNAKASEEDIKATLDFINWCVTDEVAVKAMCGTDKAMPSGEAGMGFVIPFKGAAESTNLF
;
A
#
# COMPACT_ATOMS: atom_id res chain seq x y z
N ILE A 1 -12.20 18.87 -3.12
CA ILE A 1 -11.07 19.20 -4.02
C ILE A 1 -11.57 19.33 -5.44
N THR A 2 -12.15 18.30 -6.03
CA THR A 2 -12.51 18.25 -7.47
C THR A 2 -13.36 19.42 -7.92
N ALA A 3 -14.41 19.82 -7.18
CA ALA A 3 -15.25 20.97 -7.51
C ALA A 3 -14.50 22.33 -7.51
N ARG A 4 -13.29 22.35 -6.96
CA ARG A 4 -12.46 23.56 -6.84
C ARG A 4 -11.07 23.38 -7.47
N LYS A 5 -10.90 22.38 -8.35
CA LYS A 5 -9.61 22.00 -8.95
C LYS A 5 -8.92 23.21 -9.60
N ASP A 6 -9.66 23.99 -10.39
CA ASP A 6 -9.11 25.14 -11.10
C ASP A 6 -8.70 26.29 -10.14
N GLU A 7 -9.46 26.46 -9.06
CA GLU A 7 -9.15 27.46 -8.01
C GLU A 7 -7.93 27.03 -7.19
N LEU A 8 -7.87 25.75 -6.84
CA LEU A 8 -6.80 25.17 -5.99
C LEU A 8 -5.50 24.96 -6.77
N GLY A 9 -5.57 24.77 -8.08
CA GLY A 9 -4.42 24.50 -8.93
C GLY A 9 -3.91 23.06 -8.88
N PHE A 10 -4.65 22.13 -8.22
CA PHE A 10 -4.30 20.71 -8.14
C PHE A 10 -5.53 19.81 -8.18
N ALA A 11 -5.33 18.56 -8.60
CA ALA A 11 -6.35 17.52 -8.62
C ALA A 11 -6.50 16.80 -7.27
N ALA A 12 -7.58 16.02 -7.11
CA ALA A 12 -7.72 15.18 -5.93
C ALA A 12 -6.68 14.05 -5.94
N PHE A 13 -6.57 13.30 -7.04
CA PHE A 13 -5.69 12.15 -7.16
C PHE A 13 -4.64 12.33 -8.25
N THR A 14 -3.50 11.65 -8.07
CA THR A 14 -2.53 11.47 -9.15
C THR A 14 -3.13 10.66 -10.29
N SER A 15 -2.44 10.59 -11.43
CA SER A 15 -2.82 9.74 -12.56
C SER A 15 -2.79 8.24 -12.23
N ALA A 16 -2.12 7.88 -11.15
CA ALA A 16 -1.97 6.55 -10.58
C ALA A 16 -1.39 5.46 -11.49
N GLY A 17 -0.78 5.84 -12.62
CA GLY A 17 -0.08 4.92 -13.50
C GLY A 17 -0.94 3.72 -13.90
N MET A 18 -1.75 3.86 -14.92
CA MET A 18 -2.53 2.76 -15.48
C MET A 18 -1.89 2.13 -16.72
N ASP A 19 -0.63 2.42 -16.96
CA ASP A 19 0.15 1.69 -17.96
C ASP A 19 0.30 0.21 -17.54
N GLY A 20 0.65 -0.66 -18.49
CA GLY A 20 0.69 -2.11 -18.26
C GLY A 20 1.67 -2.58 -17.17
N SER A 21 2.60 -1.72 -16.72
CA SER A 21 3.53 -2.02 -15.64
C SER A 21 3.05 -1.56 -14.25
N SER A 22 2.11 -0.62 -14.19
CA SER A 22 1.70 0.06 -12.96
C SER A 22 0.25 -0.16 -12.57
N ASP A 23 -0.58 -0.67 -13.47
CA ASP A 23 -2.03 -0.84 -13.29
C ASP A 23 -2.44 -1.86 -12.21
N TRP A 24 -1.50 -2.68 -11.73
CA TRP A 24 -1.71 -3.61 -10.62
C TRP A 24 -2.18 -2.90 -9.35
N ARG A 25 -1.81 -1.62 -9.15
CA ARG A 25 -2.28 -0.80 -8.02
C ARG A 25 -3.79 -0.68 -8.01
N PHE A 26 -4.40 -0.52 -9.17
CA PHE A 26 -5.85 -0.50 -9.32
C PHE A 26 -6.46 -1.89 -9.25
N LYS A 27 -5.87 -2.86 -9.93
CA LYS A 27 -6.41 -4.21 -10.05
C LYS A 27 -6.38 -4.96 -8.72
N THR A 28 -5.28 -4.89 -7.99
CA THR A 28 -5.10 -5.67 -6.76
C THR A 28 -5.38 -4.87 -5.51
N HIS A 29 -4.79 -3.71 -5.33
CA HIS A 29 -4.98 -2.93 -4.11
C HIS A 29 -6.44 -2.55 -3.91
N LEU A 30 -7.13 -2.06 -4.93
CA LEU A 30 -8.53 -1.70 -4.81
C LEU A 30 -9.48 -2.91 -4.77
N ALA A 31 -9.09 -4.05 -5.33
CA ALA A 31 -9.89 -5.27 -5.30
C ALA A 31 -9.84 -6.02 -3.95
N ASN A 32 -8.76 -5.86 -3.20
CA ASN A 32 -8.57 -6.56 -1.92
C ASN A 32 -9.67 -6.23 -0.91
N LEU A 33 -10.07 -4.98 -0.79
CA LEU A 33 -11.09 -4.55 0.17
C LEU A 33 -12.49 -5.11 -0.10
N PRO A 34 -13.04 -5.03 -1.32
CA PRO A 34 -14.31 -5.68 -1.65
C PRO A 34 -14.33 -7.17 -1.35
N ILE A 35 -13.26 -7.87 -1.67
CA ILE A 35 -13.11 -9.31 -1.38
C ILE A 35 -13.04 -9.56 0.14
N TYR A 36 -12.25 -8.77 0.85
CA TYR A 36 -12.15 -8.85 2.31
C TYR A 36 -13.50 -8.67 2.98
N TYR A 37 -14.28 -7.65 2.59
CA TYR A 37 -15.60 -7.41 3.18
C TYR A 37 -16.61 -8.52 2.84
N GLU A 38 -16.54 -9.08 1.63
CA GLU A 38 -17.35 -10.23 1.25
C GLU A 38 -17.01 -11.44 2.13
N TYR A 39 -15.74 -11.76 2.30
CA TYR A 39 -15.28 -12.86 3.16
C TYR A 39 -15.68 -12.66 4.62
N LYS A 40 -15.52 -11.43 5.11
CA LYS A 40 -15.93 -11.06 6.48
C LYS A 40 -17.43 -11.23 6.70
N ALA A 41 -18.26 -10.78 5.76
CA ALA A 41 -19.71 -10.92 5.81
C ALA A 41 -20.17 -12.39 5.74
N ASP A 42 -19.49 -13.20 4.95
CA ASP A 42 -19.77 -14.63 4.79
C ASP A 42 -19.14 -15.51 5.89
N GLY A 43 -18.24 -14.97 6.71
CA GLY A 43 -17.52 -15.73 7.75
C GLY A 43 -16.58 -16.79 7.18
N ILE A 44 -15.98 -16.56 6.01
CA ILE A 44 -15.09 -17.50 5.31
C ILE A 44 -13.68 -16.94 5.16
N GLY A 45 -12.69 -17.81 4.98
CA GLY A 45 -11.30 -17.44 4.70
C GLY A 45 -10.86 -17.74 3.27
N THR A 46 -11.65 -18.50 2.52
CA THR A 46 -11.37 -18.89 1.13
C THR A 46 -12.66 -19.29 0.42
N THR A 47 -12.67 -19.22 -0.91
CA THR A 47 -13.76 -19.66 -1.76
C THR A 47 -13.23 -20.01 -3.15
N ASP A 48 -13.92 -20.93 -3.85
CA ASP A 48 -13.63 -21.24 -5.25
C ASP A 48 -14.09 -20.12 -6.20
N ALA A 49 -15.06 -19.30 -5.77
CA ALA A 49 -15.55 -18.16 -6.55
C ALA A 49 -16.13 -17.09 -5.64
N ILE A 50 -15.77 -15.83 -5.89
CA ILE A 50 -16.35 -14.66 -5.23
C ILE A 50 -17.78 -14.44 -5.73
N LYS A 51 -18.66 -13.95 -4.85
CA LYS A 51 -20.06 -13.62 -5.17
C LYS A 51 -20.22 -12.26 -5.84
N GLY A 52 -19.27 -11.36 -5.59
CA GLY A 52 -19.34 -9.97 -6.07
C GLY A 52 -20.27 -9.09 -5.23
N THR A 53 -20.48 -9.41 -3.96
CA THR A 53 -21.37 -8.65 -3.06
C THR A 53 -21.03 -7.17 -3.02
N TYR A 54 -19.73 -6.82 -3.06
CA TYR A 54 -19.23 -5.44 -3.02
C TYR A 54 -18.76 -4.92 -4.38
N LEU A 55 -19.28 -5.47 -5.49
CA LEU A 55 -18.89 -5.06 -6.84
C LEU A 55 -19.21 -3.58 -7.11
N ASN A 56 -20.33 -3.06 -6.60
CA ASN A 56 -20.70 -1.66 -6.75
C ASN A 56 -19.72 -0.74 -5.98
N ASN A 57 -19.30 -1.14 -4.79
CA ASN A 57 -18.29 -0.41 -4.02
C ASN A 57 -16.96 -0.38 -4.76
N TYR A 58 -16.55 -1.52 -5.35
CA TYR A 58 -15.36 -1.61 -6.19
C TYR A 58 -15.42 -0.66 -7.38
N ARG A 59 -16.56 -0.62 -8.07
CA ARG A 59 -16.76 0.30 -9.17
C ARG A 59 -16.69 1.77 -8.73
N GLN A 60 -17.32 2.11 -7.61
CA GLN A 60 -17.33 3.48 -7.09
C GLN A 60 -15.91 3.97 -6.77
N ILE A 61 -15.05 3.12 -6.18
CA ILE A 61 -13.67 3.52 -5.89
C ILE A 61 -12.86 3.70 -7.17
N TRP A 62 -13.07 2.86 -8.20
CA TRP A 62 -12.48 3.06 -9.50
C TRP A 62 -12.91 4.40 -10.13
N ASP A 63 -14.21 4.67 -10.17
CA ASP A 63 -14.77 5.90 -10.70
C ASP A 63 -14.23 7.14 -9.95
N LEU A 64 -14.06 7.01 -8.62
CA LEU A 64 -13.47 8.07 -7.79
C LEU A 64 -12.05 8.43 -8.26
N TYR A 65 -11.18 7.46 -8.43
CA TYR A 65 -9.80 7.69 -8.87
C TYR A 65 -9.73 8.16 -10.32
N ILE A 66 -10.42 7.48 -11.24
CA ILE A 66 -10.35 7.76 -12.67
C ILE A 66 -10.88 9.16 -12.98
N ASN A 67 -12.01 9.55 -12.39
CA ASN A 67 -12.68 10.81 -12.73
C ASN A 67 -12.13 12.03 -11.98
N ASN A 68 -11.22 11.84 -11.02
CA ASN A 68 -10.68 12.91 -10.20
C ASN A 68 -9.13 12.97 -10.22
N ALA A 69 -8.55 12.34 -11.23
CA ALA A 69 -7.10 12.32 -11.45
C ALA A 69 -6.59 13.65 -12.07
N THR A 70 -5.28 13.76 -12.15
CA THR A 70 -4.57 14.89 -12.76
C THR A 70 -4.81 15.02 -14.26
N CYS A 71 -5.19 13.93 -14.94
CA CYS A 71 -5.47 13.89 -16.38
C CYS A 71 -6.83 13.25 -16.69
N GLU A 72 -7.25 13.41 -17.93
CA GLU A 72 -8.48 12.80 -18.44
C GLU A 72 -8.42 11.26 -18.41
N PRO A 73 -9.53 10.56 -18.15
CA PRO A 73 -9.59 9.10 -18.07
C PRO A 73 -8.98 8.39 -19.29
N THR A 74 -9.15 8.92 -20.48
CA THR A 74 -8.65 8.36 -21.74
C THR A 74 -7.14 8.36 -21.86
N VAL A 75 -6.44 9.14 -21.03
CA VAL A 75 -4.98 9.28 -21.03
C VAL A 75 -4.32 8.41 -19.97
N LEU A 76 -5.08 7.94 -18.98
CA LEU A 76 -4.55 7.20 -17.83
C LEU A 76 -3.71 5.97 -18.22
N SER A 77 -4.07 5.26 -19.29
CA SER A 77 -3.32 4.08 -19.77
C SER A 77 -1.91 4.38 -20.28
N THR A 78 -1.58 5.66 -20.48
CA THR A 78 -0.22 6.09 -20.87
C THR A 78 0.60 6.60 -19.69
N LYS A 79 -0.01 6.72 -18.53
CA LYS A 79 0.62 7.24 -17.32
C LYS A 79 1.34 6.15 -16.54
N THR A 80 2.61 6.39 -16.26
CA THR A 80 3.48 5.48 -15.51
C THR A 80 3.39 5.71 -13.99
N GLY A 81 3.96 4.80 -13.21
CA GLY A 81 4.16 5.01 -11.77
C GLY A 81 5.01 6.25 -11.46
N ASP A 82 6.03 6.50 -12.28
CA ASP A 82 6.92 7.66 -12.14
C ASP A 82 6.18 8.99 -12.41
N ASP A 83 5.26 8.99 -13.37
CA ASP A 83 4.36 10.15 -13.59
C ASP A 83 3.56 10.46 -12.33
N ALA A 84 2.98 9.45 -11.71
CA ALA A 84 2.17 9.60 -10.49
C ALA A 84 2.99 10.14 -9.30
N VAL A 85 4.22 9.63 -9.11
CA VAL A 85 5.17 10.15 -8.11
C VAL A 85 5.48 11.62 -8.39
N ALA A 86 5.86 11.95 -9.62
CA ALA A 86 6.20 13.32 -10.00
C ALA A 86 5.04 14.30 -9.83
N GLU A 87 3.81 13.87 -10.12
CA GLU A 87 2.59 14.65 -9.90
C GLU A 87 2.36 14.95 -8.42
N PHE A 88 2.54 13.95 -7.54
CA PHE A 88 2.39 14.11 -6.11
C PHE A 88 3.47 15.02 -5.52
N VAL A 89 4.73 14.72 -5.79
CA VAL A 89 5.88 15.49 -5.27
C VAL A 89 5.87 16.95 -5.75
N SER A 90 5.34 17.21 -6.96
CA SER A 90 5.21 18.58 -7.48
C SER A 90 3.93 19.30 -7.01
N GLY A 91 3.13 18.71 -6.13
CA GLY A 91 1.91 19.31 -5.61
C GLY A 91 0.75 19.40 -6.61
N LYS A 92 0.76 18.60 -7.67
CA LYS A 92 -0.32 18.57 -8.67
C LYS A 92 -1.52 17.73 -8.23
N ALA A 93 -1.37 16.92 -7.19
CA ALA A 93 -2.42 16.11 -6.61
C ALA A 93 -2.30 16.04 -5.08
N ALA A 94 -3.43 15.95 -4.38
CA ALA A 94 -3.48 15.85 -2.93
C ALA A 94 -3.32 14.41 -2.43
N PHE A 95 -3.72 13.42 -3.22
CA PHE A 95 -3.68 12.00 -2.86
C PHE A 95 -2.91 11.17 -3.88
N TYR A 96 -2.05 10.30 -3.36
CA TYR A 96 -1.28 9.34 -4.12
C TYR A 96 -1.57 7.93 -3.59
N GLN A 97 -2.17 7.08 -4.41
CA GLN A 97 -2.48 5.70 -4.03
C GLN A 97 -1.27 4.81 -4.31
N ASN A 98 -0.69 4.26 -3.25
CA ASN A 98 0.40 3.29 -3.34
C ASN A 98 0.52 2.50 -2.02
N GLY A 99 1.56 1.70 -1.89
CA GLY A 99 1.94 1.04 -0.64
C GLY A 99 3.02 1.80 0.11
N THR A 100 3.30 1.37 1.34
CA THR A 100 4.27 2.01 2.24
C THR A 100 5.69 2.04 1.69
N TRP A 101 6.05 1.10 0.80
CA TRP A 101 7.34 1.09 0.10
C TRP A 101 7.61 2.35 -0.74
N ALA A 102 6.56 3.07 -1.14
CA ALA A 102 6.69 4.30 -1.92
C ALA A 102 7.11 5.52 -1.08
N TYR A 103 7.28 5.37 0.24
CA TYR A 103 7.74 6.46 1.10
C TYR A 103 9.05 7.08 0.59
N GLY A 104 10.01 6.25 0.19
CA GLY A 104 11.30 6.74 -0.34
C GLY A 104 11.16 7.69 -1.54
N ASP A 105 10.14 7.47 -2.37
CA ASP A 105 9.89 8.28 -3.57
C ASP A 105 9.32 9.67 -3.24
N VAL A 106 8.65 9.79 -2.08
CA VAL A 106 7.95 11.01 -1.66
C VAL A 106 8.59 11.72 -0.45
N ALA A 107 9.59 11.11 0.17
CA ALA A 107 10.25 11.62 1.38
C ALA A 107 10.83 13.03 1.24
N SER A 108 11.08 13.49 0.02
CA SER A 108 11.53 14.87 -0.25
C SER A 108 10.53 15.94 0.12
N LEU A 109 9.27 15.58 0.35
CA LEU A 109 8.22 16.48 0.82
C LEU A 109 8.36 16.84 2.31
N GLY A 110 9.08 16.03 3.09
CA GLY A 110 9.18 16.12 4.55
C GLY A 110 8.04 15.39 5.25
N ASP A 111 8.34 14.71 6.36
CA ASP A 111 7.40 13.87 7.10
C ASP A 111 6.19 14.65 7.62
N GLU A 112 6.41 15.91 7.99
CA GLU A 112 5.36 16.81 8.47
C GLU A 112 4.32 17.19 7.41
N ASN A 113 4.61 16.93 6.14
CA ASN A 113 3.74 17.24 5.01
C ASN A 113 3.11 15.98 4.39
N ILE A 114 3.44 14.79 4.89
CA ILE A 114 2.92 13.52 4.40
C ILE A 114 2.02 12.90 5.45
N GLY A 115 0.86 12.39 5.04
CA GLY A 115 -0.03 11.61 5.87
C GLY A 115 -0.48 10.34 5.18
N MET A 116 -0.80 9.31 5.94
CA MET A 116 -1.37 8.06 5.41
C MET A 116 -2.83 7.92 5.80
N LEU A 117 -3.63 7.48 4.84
CA LEU A 117 -5.05 7.19 5.03
C LEU A 117 -5.36 5.78 4.51
N PRO A 118 -6.22 5.03 5.20
CA PRO A 118 -6.77 3.80 4.65
C PRO A 118 -7.57 4.09 3.38
N ILE A 119 -7.65 3.11 2.48
CA ILE A 119 -8.58 3.15 1.36
C ILE A 119 -9.96 2.73 1.88
N TYR A 120 -10.96 3.57 1.64
CA TYR A 120 -12.35 3.30 1.96
C TYR A 120 -13.15 3.02 0.69
N ILE A 121 -14.08 2.05 0.77
CA ILE A 121 -14.94 1.64 -0.35
C ILE A 121 -16.41 1.89 -0.10
N GLY A 122 -16.78 2.49 1.04
CA GLY A 122 -18.17 2.73 1.45
C GLY A 122 -18.85 1.47 2.01
N ALA A 123 -18.08 0.52 2.57
CA ALA A 123 -18.64 -0.64 3.25
C ALA A 123 -19.02 -0.32 4.69
N GLU A 124 -20.05 -0.96 5.22
CA GLU A 124 -20.47 -0.82 6.61
C GLU A 124 -19.34 -1.30 7.56
N GLY A 125 -19.01 -0.49 8.55
CA GLY A 125 -17.99 -0.80 9.56
C GLY A 125 -16.55 -0.50 9.13
N GLU A 126 -16.33 0.12 7.97
CA GLU A 126 -14.98 0.46 7.51
C GLU A 126 -14.35 1.65 8.25
N GLU A 127 -15.13 2.43 8.99
CA GLU A 127 -14.66 3.56 9.79
C GLU A 127 -13.63 3.15 10.86
N ASN A 128 -13.58 1.88 11.22
CA ASN A 128 -12.64 1.32 12.18
C ASN A 128 -11.51 0.51 11.53
N GLN A 129 -11.41 0.51 10.20
CA GLN A 129 -10.32 -0.20 9.53
C GLN A 129 -9.01 0.60 9.56
N GLY A 130 -7.90 -0.15 9.60
CA GLY A 130 -6.56 0.38 9.39
C GLY A 130 -6.13 0.31 7.92
N LEU A 131 -4.83 0.43 7.69
CA LEU A 131 -4.24 0.24 6.38
C LEU A 131 -4.49 -1.19 5.89
N CYS A 132 -4.79 -1.34 4.60
CA CYS A 132 -4.94 -2.64 3.98
C CYS A 132 -3.58 -3.34 3.93
N THR A 133 -3.49 -4.51 4.54
CA THR A 133 -2.31 -5.38 4.46
C THR A 133 -2.69 -6.68 3.79
N GLY A 134 -1.79 -7.22 2.98
CA GLY A 134 -1.98 -8.50 2.31
C GLY A 134 -0.71 -9.33 2.32
N THR A 135 -0.83 -10.62 2.02
CA THR A 135 0.31 -11.53 1.85
C THR A 135 0.72 -11.54 0.38
N GLU A 136 1.35 -10.47 -0.07
CA GLU A 136 1.85 -10.36 -1.45
C GLU A 136 3.28 -10.88 -1.56
N ASN A 137 4.08 -10.68 -0.51
CA ASN A 137 5.44 -11.18 -0.41
C ASN A 137 5.57 -12.08 0.81
N TYR A 138 6.16 -13.24 0.64
CA TYR A 138 6.36 -14.21 1.70
C TYR A 138 7.67 -14.98 1.49
N TRP A 139 8.24 -15.45 2.58
CA TRP A 139 9.39 -16.31 2.54
C TRP A 139 8.95 -17.78 2.54
N CYS A 140 9.55 -18.55 1.64
CA CYS A 140 9.37 -19.98 1.60
C CYS A 140 10.58 -20.67 2.20
N VAL A 141 10.34 -21.60 3.13
CA VAL A 141 11.38 -22.49 3.63
C VAL A 141 11.39 -23.75 2.75
N ASN A 142 12.56 -24.13 2.22
CA ASN A 142 12.71 -25.33 1.43
C ASN A 142 12.53 -26.60 2.30
N ALA A 143 11.38 -27.23 2.20
CA ALA A 143 11.04 -28.43 2.96
C ALA A 143 11.93 -29.68 2.63
N LYS A 144 12.76 -29.58 1.60
CA LYS A 144 13.72 -30.65 1.23
C LYS A 144 15.16 -30.36 1.65
N ALA A 145 15.41 -29.21 2.31
CA ALA A 145 16.71 -28.93 2.90
C ALA A 145 16.99 -29.82 4.12
N SER A 146 18.22 -29.80 4.61
CA SER A 146 18.55 -30.50 5.86
C SER A 146 17.77 -29.90 7.06
N GLU A 147 17.54 -30.68 8.09
CA GLU A 147 16.87 -30.20 9.30
C GLU A 147 17.64 -29.02 9.94
N GLU A 148 18.97 -29.04 9.85
CA GLU A 148 19.83 -27.96 10.34
C GLU A 148 19.60 -26.66 9.53
N ASP A 149 19.56 -26.75 8.20
CA ASP A 149 19.31 -25.60 7.34
C ASP A 149 17.89 -25.03 7.52
N ILE A 150 16.89 -25.92 7.65
CA ILE A 150 15.51 -25.50 7.95
C ILE A 150 15.46 -24.75 9.26
N LYS A 151 16.09 -25.32 10.32
CA LYS A 151 16.13 -24.67 11.63
C LYS A 151 16.84 -23.31 11.56
N ALA A 152 18.00 -23.24 10.93
CA ALA A 152 18.73 -21.97 10.77
C ALA A 152 17.92 -20.92 10.00
N THR A 153 17.19 -21.34 8.96
CA THR A 153 16.31 -20.45 8.21
C THR A 153 15.16 -19.92 9.07
N LEU A 154 14.52 -20.79 9.86
CA LEU A 154 13.44 -20.39 10.76
C LEU A 154 13.95 -19.47 11.88
N ASP A 155 15.12 -19.76 12.45
CA ASP A 155 15.77 -18.90 13.45
C ASP A 155 16.06 -17.50 12.87
N PHE A 156 16.55 -17.43 11.62
CA PHE A 156 16.78 -16.16 10.92
C PHE A 156 15.49 -15.39 10.69
N ILE A 157 14.43 -16.06 10.20
CA ILE A 157 13.12 -15.43 9.98
C ILE A 157 12.57 -14.89 11.31
N ASN A 158 12.66 -15.69 12.37
CA ASN A 158 12.24 -15.26 13.71
C ASN A 158 13.04 -14.04 14.19
N TRP A 159 14.37 -14.04 13.99
CA TRP A 159 15.21 -12.90 14.30
C TRP A 159 14.79 -11.64 13.53
N CYS A 160 14.48 -11.75 12.25
CA CYS A 160 14.04 -10.62 11.44
C CYS A 160 12.81 -9.90 12.00
N VAL A 161 11.91 -10.62 12.69
CA VAL A 161 10.63 -10.07 13.18
C VAL A 161 10.60 -9.82 14.69
N THR A 162 11.64 -10.25 15.43
CA THR A 162 11.68 -10.13 16.90
C THR A 162 12.86 -9.32 17.43
N ASP A 163 13.96 -9.27 16.68
CA ASP A 163 15.16 -8.54 17.10
C ASP A 163 15.02 -7.05 16.77
N GLU A 164 15.37 -6.18 17.71
CA GLU A 164 15.21 -4.73 17.55
C GLU A 164 15.99 -4.18 16.35
N VAL A 165 17.20 -4.68 16.12
CA VAL A 165 18.05 -4.23 15.00
C VAL A 165 17.44 -4.65 13.66
N ALA A 166 16.98 -5.91 13.58
CA ALA A 166 16.37 -6.45 12.37
C ALA A 166 15.03 -5.75 12.06
N VAL A 167 14.16 -5.60 13.05
CA VAL A 167 12.87 -4.90 12.91
C VAL A 167 13.10 -3.45 12.48
N LYS A 168 14.07 -2.77 13.08
CA LYS A 168 14.40 -1.39 12.68
C LYS A 168 14.94 -1.32 11.26
N ALA A 169 15.74 -2.29 10.83
CA ALA A 169 16.25 -2.35 9.47
C ALA A 169 15.14 -2.59 8.42
N MET A 170 14.16 -3.42 8.76
CA MET A 170 13.06 -3.75 7.84
C MET A 170 11.98 -2.67 7.79
N CYS A 171 11.64 -2.08 8.94
CA CYS A 171 10.51 -1.15 9.06
C CYS A 171 10.95 0.31 9.12
N GLY A 172 12.22 0.57 9.50
CA GLY A 172 12.70 1.93 9.70
C GLY A 172 12.81 2.72 8.40
N THR A 173 12.50 3.98 8.51
CA THR A 173 12.80 5.00 7.50
C THR A 173 14.02 5.82 7.92
N ASP A 174 14.56 5.52 9.11
CA ASP A 174 15.65 6.27 9.74
C ASP A 174 16.97 6.08 8.96
N LYS A 175 17.54 7.19 8.54
CA LYS A 175 18.86 7.27 7.90
C LYS A 175 20.02 6.88 8.84
N ALA A 176 19.72 6.57 10.11
CA ALA A 176 20.71 6.18 11.12
C ALA A 176 21.07 4.68 11.09
N MET A 177 20.77 3.96 10.01
CA MET A 177 21.35 2.64 9.79
C MET A 177 22.88 2.73 9.71
N PRO A 178 23.60 1.72 10.22
CA PRO A 178 25.08 1.70 10.11
C PRO A 178 25.62 1.86 8.68
N SER A 179 24.81 1.47 7.68
CA SER A 179 25.10 1.67 6.26
C SER A 179 24.79 3.08 5.75
N GLY A 180 24.07 3.92 6.52
CA GLY A 180 23.57 5.22 6.07
C GLY A 180 22.39 5.12 5.09
N GLU A 181 21.86 3.92 4.89
CA GLU A 181 20.71 3.65 4.02
C GLU A 181 19.41 3.68 4.83
N ALA A 182 18.33 4.12 4.20
CA ALA A 182 16.99 4.02 4.78
C ALA A 182 16.59 2.54 4.92
N GLY A 183 15.80 2.22 5.93
CA GLY A 183 15.19 0.90 6.06
C GLY A 183 14.25 0.60 4.90
N MET A 184 13.75 -0.64 4.82
CA MET A 184 12.91 -1.10 3.70
C MET A 184 11.47 -0.54 3.74
N GLY A 185 11.08 0.16 4.80
CA GLY A 185 9.74 0.74 4.94
C GLY A 185 8.61 -0.29 5.06
N PHE A 186 8.92 -1.50 5.51
CA PHE A 186 7.90 -2.54 5.71
C PHE A 186 7.11 -2.29 7.00
N VAL A 187 5.81 -2.57 6.94
CA VAL A 187 4.97 -2.69 8.13
C VAL A 187 4.90 -4.15 8.51
N ILE A 188 5.43 -4.50 9.68
CA ILE A 188 5.37 -5.87 10.20
C ILE A 188 4.07 -6.02 11.01
N PRO A 189 3.13 -6.90 10.61
CA PRO A 189 1.83 -7.05 11.27
C PRO A 189 1.90 -7.92 12.53
N PHE A 190 2.95 -7.80 13.33
CA PHE A 190 3.10 -8.50 14.60
C PHE A 190 2.75 -7.59 15.77
N LYS A 191 2.18 -8.17 16.83
CA LYS A 191 1.90 -7.44 18.06
C LYS A 191 3.20 -6.85 18.62
N GLY A 192 3.22 -5.55 18.84
CA GLY A 192 4.38 -4.80 19.32
C GLY A 192 5.30 -4.25 18.21
N ALA A 193 5.21 -4.73 16.98
CA ALA A 193 6.03 -4.22 15.88
C ALA A 193 5.65 -2.77 15.48
N ALA A 194 4.40 -2.40 15.66
CA ALA A 194 3.91 -1.04 15.36
C ALA A 194 4.61 0.04 16.19
N GLU A 195 5.08 -0.29 17.39
CA GLU A 195 5.83 0.64 18.24
C GLU A 195 7.25 0.90 17.73
N SER A 196 7.75 0.00 16.88
CA SER A 196 9.08 0.08 16.27
C SER A 196 9.05 0.61 14.83
N THR A 197 7.87 0.74 14.25
CA THR A 197 7.68 1.29 12.89
C THR A 197 7.46 2.79 12.97
N ASN A 198 8.52 3.56 12.80
CA ASN A 198 8.44 4.99 12.53
C ASN A 198 8.20 5.21 11.03
N LEU A 199 6.99 4.93 10.58
CA LEU A 199 6.63 5.27 9.20
C LEU A 199 6.14 6.72 9.06
N PHE A 200 5.78 7.38 10.14
CA PHE A 200 5.38 8.81 10.17
C PHE A 200 5.49 9.36 11.58
#